data_7fc10e718e17f36efcb4412bba30216b
#
_entry.id   7fc10e718e17f36efcb4412bba30216b
#
_cell.length_a   1.000
_cell.length_b   1.000
_cell.length_c   1.000
_cell.angle_alpha   90.00
_cell.angle_beta   90.00
_cell.angle_gamma   90.00
#
_symmetry.space_group_name_H-M   'P 1'
#
loop_
_entity.id
_entity.type
_entity.pdbx_description
1 polymer ?
#
loop_
_entity_poly.entity_id
_entity_poly.type
_entity_poly.pdbx_seq_one_letter_code
_entity_poly.pdbx_strand_id
1 'polypeptide(L)'
;MLKIGEFSKLSQISIRMLRHYDEIGLLHPKKVDIDTGYRLYEEEQLFTAGKISAYRSMGFGLTAIAGLLHEPDPQKLRETLERQQAVLRGQAEETSRMLHRIELAIAQLGKESNMPDYDVRVKEIGPRYVASVRAILEGYHVEGRLWHSLMKETK
;
A
#
# COMPACT_ATOMS: atom_id res chain seq x y z
N MET A 1 0.24 -4.44 41.88
CA MET A 1 -0.28 -5.50 41.01
C MET A 1 -1.68 -5.19 40.56
N LEU A 2 -1.94 -5.25 39.27
CA LEU A 2 -3.21 -4.89 38.61
C LEU A 2 -3.94 -6.18 38.19
N LYS A 3 -5.24 -6.26 38.45
CA LYS A 3 -6.09 -7.32 37.87
C LYS A 3 -6.19 -7.09 36.37
N ILE A 4 -6.43 -8.16 35.59
CA ILE A 4 -6.53 -8.09 34.14
C ILE A 4 -7.48 -7.00 33.62
N GLY A 5 -8.58 -6.71 34.34
CA GLY A 5 -9.53 -5.65 33.96
C GLY A 5 -8.96 -4.25 34.17
N GLU A 6 -8.17 -4.04 35.21
CA GLU A 6 -7.48 -2.75 35.48
C GLU A 6 -6.36 -2.55 34.47
N PHE A 7 -5.54 -3.59 34.24
CA PHE A 7 -4.49 -3.59 33.24
C PHE A 7 -5.02 -3.34 31.81
N SER A 8 -6.16 -3.94 31.47
CA SER A 8 -6.85 -3.71 30.20
C SER A 8 -7.24 -2.24 30.01
N LYS A 9 -7.77 -1.60 31.04
CA LYS A 9 -8.14 -0.17 31.00
C LYS A 9 -6.94 0.74 30.83
N LEU A 10 -5.85 0.47 31.53
CA LEU A 10 -4.63 1.27 31.48
C LEU A 10 -3.85 1.08 30.18
N SER A 11 -3.73 -0.17 29.72
CA SER A 11 -2.99 -0.50 28.49
C SER A 11 -3.79 -0.25 27.21
N GLN A 12 -5.08 -0.01 27.30
CA GLN A 12 -6.02 0.08 26.16
C GLN A 12 -6.06 -1.20 25.32
N ILE A 13 -5.68 -2.35 25.91
CA ILE A 13 -5.73 -3.67 25.28
C ILE A 13 -6.91 -4.45 25.88
N SER A 14 -7.78 -5.00 25.03
CA SER A 14 -8.94 -5.75 25.52
C SER A 14 -8.51 -6.97 26.33
N ILE A 15 -9.34 -7.36 27.32
CA ILE A 15 -9.10 -8.57 28.14
C ILE A 15 -8.93 -9.81 27.27
N ARG A 16 -9.70 -9.92 26.16
CA ARG A 16 -9.56 -11.01 25.19
C ARG A 16 -8.17 -11.04 24.58
N MET A 17 -7.64 -9.88 24.17
CA MET A 17 -6.31 -9.79 23.60
C MET A 17 -5.22 -10.09 24.63
N LEU A 18 -5.38 -9.65 25.88
CA LEU A 18 -4.43 -9.95 26.96
C LEU A 18 -4.35 -11.46 27.23
N ARG A 19 -5.49 -12.15 27.21
CA ARG A 19 -5.52 -13.61 27.33
C ARG A 19 -4.82 -14.27 26.13
N HIS A 20 -5.08 -13.78 24.92
CA HIS A 20 -4.42 -14.29 23.73
C HIS A 20 -2.91 -14.04 23.79
N TYR A 21 -2.45 -12.88 24.25
CA TYR A 21 -1.02 -12.61 24.42
C TYR A 21 -0.36 -13.53 25.45
N ASP A 22 -1.08 -13.90 26.50
CA ASP A 22 -0.64 -14.90 27.47
C ASP A 22 -0.51 -16.30 26.81
N GLU A 23 -1.54 -16.72 26.06
CA GLU A 23 -1.56 -18.01 25.36
C GLU A 23 -0.41 -18.19 24.37
N ILE A 24 -0.07 -17.13 23.61
CA ILE A 24 1.01 -17.17 22.60
C ILE A 24 2.38 -16.77 23.15
N GLY A 25 2.49 -16.51 24.46
CA GLY A 25 3.77 -16.17 25.10
C GLY A 25 4.26 -14.75 24.83
N LEU A 26 3.41 -13.85 24.33
CA LEU A 26 3.80 -12.47 24.00
C LEU A 26 3.81 -11.56 25.24
N LEU A 27 2.86 -11.73 26.16
CA LEU A 27 2.76 -10.98 27.41
C LEU A 27 2.07 -11.84 28.47
N HIS A 28 2.86 -12.46 29.34
CA HIS A 28 2.35 -13.25 30.46
C HIS A 28 1.98 -12.36 31.63
N PRO A 29 0.92 -12.72 32.40
CA PRO A 29 0.70 -12.12 33.72
C PRO A 29 1.89 -12.45 34.63
N LYS A 30 2.24 -11.55 35.55
CA LYS A 30 3.30 -11.79 36.53
C LYS A 30 2.95 -12.95 37.46
N LYS A 31 1.66 -13.07 37.79
CA LYS A 31 1.16 -14.13 38.65
C LYS A 31 -0.28 -14.49 38.24
N VAL A 32 -0.59 -15.77 38.31
CA VAL A 32 -1.97 -16.25 38.29
C VAL A 32 -2.29 -16.68 39.72
N ASP A 33 -3.33 -16.10 40.28
CA ASP A 33 -3.80 -16.47 41.62
C ASP A 33 -4.37 -17.89 41.58
N ILE A 34 -3.83 -18.74 42.44
CA ILE A 34 -4.15 -20.20 42.42
C ILE A 34 -5.57 -20.47 42.89
N ASP A 35 -6.07 -19.67 43.83
CA ASP A 35 -7.39 -19.91 44.42
C ASP A 35 -8.51 -19.36 43.55
N THR A 36 -8.29 -18.21 42.90
CA THR A 36 -9.30 -17.49 42.14
C THR A 36 -9.10 -17.57 40.63
N GLY A 37 -7.95 -18.00 40.14
CA GLY A 37 -7.59 -18.03 38.71
C GLY A 37 -7.38 -16.63 38.11
N TYR A 38 -7.36 -15.57 38.93
CA TYR A 38 -7.16 -14.20 38.43
C TYR A 38 -5.73 -13.98 37.95
N ARG A 39 -5.62 -13.38 36.75
CA ARG A 39 -4.35 -12.92 36.18
C ARG A 39 -3.99 -11.57 36.76
N LEU A 40 -2.79 -11.45 37.31
CA LEU A 40 -2.26 -10.26 37.95
C LEU A 40 -1.03 -9.79 37.17
N TYR A 41 -1.00 -8.51 36.84
CA TYR A 41 0.05 -7.83 36.09
C TYR A 41 0.76 -6.79 36.97
N GLU A 42 2.05 -6.58 36.71
CA GLU A 42 2.80 -5.48 37.31
C GLU A 42 2.62 -4.19 36.48
N GLU A 43 2.81 -3.05 37.10
CA GLU A 43 2.69 -1.72 36.42
C GLU A 43 3.79 -1.58 35.34
N GLU A 44 4.97 -2.13 35.58
CA GLU A 44 6.09 -2.14 34.63
C GLU A 44 5.72 -2.84 33.31
N GLN A 45 4.81 -3.81 33.36
CA GLN A 45 4.32 -4.51 32.15
C GLN A 45 3.48 -3.61 31.24
N LEU A 46 2.99 -2.44 31.75
CA LEU A 46 2.34 -1.44 30.91
C LEU A 46 3.28 -0.90 29.84
N PHE A 47 4.57 -0.80 30.12
CA PHE A 47 5.57 -0.39 29.14
C PHE A 47 5.69 -1.41 27.99
N THR A 48 5.72 -2.70 28.33
CA THR A 48 5.73 -3.78 27.34
C THR A 48 4.43 -3.80 26.53
N ALA A 49 3.29 -3.64 27.18
CA ALA A 49 1.99 -3.53 26.53
C ALA A 49 1.93 -2.33 25.56
N GLY A 50 2.50 -1.21 25.95
CA GLY A 50 2.65 -0.01 25.10
C GLY A 50 3.50 -0.27 23.86
N LYS A 51 4.64 -0.96 24.00
CA LYS A 51 5.48 -1.38 22.85
C LYS A 51 4.71 -2.30 21.89
N ILE A 52 3.99 -3.29 22.42
CA ILE A 52 3.16 -4.18 21.61
C ILE A 52 2.14 -3.39 20.79
N SER A 53 1.43 -2.46 21.45
CA SER A 53 0.44 -1.61 20.78
C SER A 53 1.07 -0.72 19.71
N ALA A 54 2.23 -0.14 19.98
CA ALA A 54 2.96 0.68 19.01
C ALA A 54 3.38 -0.13 17.78
N TYR A 55 3.99 -1.28 17.95
CA TYR A 55 4.39 -2.13 16.82
C TYR A 55 3.18 -2.64 16.03
N ARG A 56 2.08 -2.96 16.70
CA ARG A 56 0.84 -3.33 16.02
C ARG A 56 0.28 -2.20 15.15
N SER A 57 0.29 -0.98 15.64
CA SER A 57 -0.16 0.19 14.86
C SER A 57 0.73 0.48 13.65
N MET A 58 1.99 0.01 13.68
CA MET A 58 2.92 0.04 12.54
C MET A 58 2.72 -1.13 11.55
N GLY A 59 1.73 -2.01 11.79
CA GLY A 59 1.40 -3.13 10.90
C GLY A 59 2.21 -4.41 11.14
N PHE A 60 2.96 -4.52 12.24
CA PHE A 60 3.67 -5.77 12.56
C PHE A 60 2.72 -6.87 13.05
N GLY A 61 2.94 -8.09 12.56
CA GLY A 61 2.29 -9.29 13.07
C GLY A 61 2.83 -9.70 14.45
N LEU A 62 2.03 -10.46 15.23
CA LEU A 62 2.38 -10.83 16.61
C LEU A 62 3.70 -11.60 16.73
N THR A 63 3.99 -12.48 15.78
CA THR A 63 5.27 -13.22 15.73
C THR A 63 6.47 -12.29 15.57
N ALA A 64 6.36 -11.29 14.69
CA ALA A 64 7.41 -10.29 14.50
C ALA A 64 7.58 -9.42 15.75
N ILE A 65 6.47 -9.04 16.41
CA ILE A 65 6.48 -8.26 17.64
C ILE A 65 7.22 -9.02 18.76
N ALA A 66 7.00 -10.32 18.89
CA ALA A 66 7.73 -11.14 19.87
C ALA A 66 9.25 -11.04 19.66
N GLY A 67 9.71 -11.09 18.40
CA GLY A 67 11.12 -10.88 18.07
C GLY A 67 11.61 -9.47 18.42
N LEU A 68 10.84 -8.45 18.07
CA LEU A 68 11.19 -7.04 18.31
C LEU A 68 11.27 -6.68 19.80
N LEU A 69 10.44 -7.29 20.64
CA LEU A 69 10.47 -7.07 22.09
C LEU A 69 11.75 -7.59 22.76
N HIS A 70 12.35 -8.63 22.18
CA HIS A 70 13.53 -9.31 22.72
C HIS A 70 14.82 -8.98 21.94
N GLU A 71 14.75 -8.11 20.91
CA GLU A 71 15.95 -7.72 20.14
C GLU A 71 16.78 -6.71 20.93
N PRO A 72 17.98 -7.11 21.37
CA PRO A 72 18.86 -6.25 22.15
C PRO A 72 19.69 -5.29 21.29
N ASP A 73 19.79 -5.56 19.98
CA ASP A 73 20.60 -4.78 19.06
C ASP A 73 19.78 -3.64 18.43
N PRO A 74 20.08 -2.37 18.78
CA PRO A 74 19.36 -1.22 18.21
C PRO A 74 19.49 -1.13 16.70
N GLN A 75 20.59 -1.64 16.11
CA GLN A 75 20.80 -1.59 14.67
C GLN A 75 19.84 -2.55 13.94
N LYS A 76 19.69 -3.77 14.43
CA LYS A 76 18.73 -4.73 13.88
C LYS A 76 17.27 -4.26 14.04
N LEU A 77 16.99 -3.62 15.17
CA LEU A 77 15.67 -3.00 15.37
C LEU A 77 15.41 -1.93 14.31
N ARG A 78 16.39 -1.04 14.09
CA ARG A 78 16.30 0.01 13.05
C ARG A 78 16.08 -0.60 11.67
N GLU A 79 16.88 -1.56 11.25
CA GLU A 79 16.75 -2.23 9.95
C GLU A 79 15.37 -2.87 9.74
N THR A 80 14.80 -3.43 10.81
CA THR A 80 13.46 -4.03 10.75
C THR A 80 12.38 -2.97 10.58
N LEU A 81 12.51 -1.84 11.28
CA LEU A 81 11.59 -0.71 11.13
C LEU A 81 11.69 -0.05 9.75
N GLU A 82 12.90 0.10 9.21
CA GLU A 82 13.14 0.64 7.86
C GLU A 82 12.54 -0.26 6.77
N ARG A 83 12.66 -1.58 6.92
CA ARG A 83 12.00 -2.54 6.01
C ARG A 83 10.48 -2.41 6.05
N GLN A 84 9.89 -2.30 7.23
CA GLN A 84 8.45 -2.11 7.38
C GLN A 84 8.00 -0.75 6.78
N GLN A 85 8.78 0.30 6.98
CA GLN A 85 8.52 1.60 6.37
C GLN A 85 8.51 1.51 4.84
N ALA A 86 9.45 0.78 4.24
CA ALA A 86 9.49 0.60 2.78
C ALA A 86 8.26 -0.15 2.27
N VAL A 87 7.80 -1.19 2.97
CA VAL A 87 6.57 -1.93 2.65
C VAL A 87 5.36 -1.00 2.67
N LEU A 88 5.20 -0.22 3.74
CA LEU A 88 4.06 0.70 3.87
C LEU A 88 4.07 1.81 2.81
N ARG A 89 5.25 2.32 2.44
CA ARG A 89 5.38 3.29 1.34
C ARG A 89 4.94 2.69 0.01
N GLY A 90 5.37 1.47 -0.31
CA GLY A 90 4.94 0.77 -1.52
C GLY A 90 3.41 0.57 -1.57
N GLN A 91 2.80 0.18 -0.44
CA GLN A 91 1.33 0.04 -0.34
C GLN A 91 0.61 1.38 -0.53
N ALA A 92 1.15 2.46 0.03
CA ALA A 92 0.58 3.80 -0.12
C ALA A 92 0.63 4.28 -1.59
N GLU A 93 1.74 4.04 -2.28
CA GLU A 93 1.90 4.37 -3.71
C GLU A 93 0.94 3.55 -4.59
N GLU A 94 0.77 2.26 -4.29
CA GLU A 94 -0.16 1.40 -5.01
C GLU A 94 -1.60 1.85 -4.79
N THR A 95 -1.96 2.15 -3.54
CA THR A 95 -3.29 2.68 -3.18
C THR A 95 -3.56 4.00 -3.91
N SER A 96 -2.58 4.90 -3.95
CA SER A 96 -2.68 6.17 -4.68
C SER A 96 -2.92 5.95 -6.18
N ARG A 97 -2.22 4.98 -6.78
CA ARG A 97 -2.45 4.61 -8.20
C ARG A 97 -3.84 4.03 -8.44
N MET A 98 -4.36 3.22 -7.51
CA MET A 98 -5.73 2.70 -7.62
C MET A 98 -6.78 3.81 -7.52
N LEU A 99 -6.62 4.73 -6.57
CA LEU A 99 -7.50 5.89 -6.43
C LEU A 99 -7.52 6.73 -7.70
N HIS A 100 -6.35 7.02 -8.28
CA HIS A 100 -6.27 7.79 -9.52
C HIS A 100 -7.01 7.10 -10.68
N ARG A 101 -6.90 5.76 -10.82
CA ARG A 101 -7.66 5.03 -11.85
C ARG A 101 -9.18 5.14 -11.64
N ILE A 102 -9.63 5.09 -10.39
CA ILE A 102 -11.06 5.25 -10.05
C ILE A 102 -11.53 6.68 -10.40
N GLU A 103 -10.74 7.69 -10.08
CA GLU A 103 -11.03 9.08 -10.41
C GLU A 103 -11.17 9.29 -11.92
N LEU A 104 -10.26 8.71 -12.70
CA LEU A 104 -10.35 8.74 -14.16
C LEU A 104 -11.62 8.04 -14.69
N ALA A 105 -11.98 6.89 -14.14
CA ALA A 105 -13.20 6.17 -14.51
C ALA A 105 -14.46 6.99 -14.19
N ILE A 106 -14.51 7.60 -13.01
CA ILE A 106 -15.64 8.50 -12.63
C ILE A 106 -15.72 9.69 -13.59
N ALA A 107 -14.58 10.30 -13.94
CA ALA A 107 -14.53 11.42 -14.86
C ALA A 107 -15.00 11.04 -16.29
N GLN A 108 -14.77 9.80 -16.71
CA GLN A 108 -15.27 9.28 -17.99
C GLN A 108 -16.80 9.11 -17.97
N LEU A 109 -17.35 8.52 -16.90
CA LEU A 109 -18.80 8.35 -16.74
C LEU A 109 -19.53 9.70 -16.77
N GLY A 110 -18.93 10.75 -16.21
CA GLY A 110 -19.48 12.11 -16.28
C GLY A 110 -19.43 12.73 -17.68
N LYS A 111 -18.53 12.26 -18.57
CA LYS A 111 -18.42 12.75 -19.95
C LYS A 111 -19.35 12.01 -20.92
N GLU A 112 -19.67 10.75 -20.67
CA GLU A 112 -20.61 9.98 -21.51
C GLU A 112 -22.03 10.56 -21.49
N SER A 113 -22.43 11.24 -20.38
CA SER A 113 -23.70 11.98 -20.34
C SER A 113 -23.65 13.34 -21.04
N ASN A 114 -22.49 13.77 -21.52
CA ASN A 114 -22.26 15.05 -22.18
C ASN A 114 -21.46 14.85 -23.48
N MET A 115 -21.71 13.75 -24.22
CA MET A 115 -21.14 13.60 -25.57
C MET A 115 -21.57 14.83 -26.41
N PRO A 116 -20.63 15.63 -26.89
CA PRO A 116 -20.97 16.67 -27.83
C PRO A 116 -21.59 15.99 -29.06
N ASP A 117 -22.73 16.54 -29.46
CA ASP A 117 -23.39 16.11 -30.70
C ASP A 117 -22.46 16.45 -31.87
N TYR A 118 -21.69 15.40 -32.27
CA TYR A 118 -20.77 15.53 -33.40
C TYR A 118 -21.59 15.51 -34.67
N ASP A 119 -21.75 16.67 -35.38
CA ASP A 119 -22.26 16.74 -36.74
C ASP A 119 -21.31 15.99 -37.70
N VAL A 120 -21.51 14.68 -37.81
CA VAL A 120 -20.71 13.82 -38.70
C VAL A 120 -21.28 13.92 -40.11
N ARG A 121 -20.56 14.59 -40.99
CA ARG A 121 -20.94 14.69 -42.43
C ARG A 121 -20.05 13.79 -43.24
N VAL A 122 -20.67 12.86 -43.95
CA VAL A 122 -19.98 12.07 -44.97
C VAL A 122 -19.78 12.95 -46.20
N LYS A 123 -18.53 13.13 -46.61
CA LYS A 123 -18.16 13.87 -47.82
C LYS A 123 -17.60 12.93 -48.85
N GLU A 124 -18.22 12.86 -50.00
CA GLU A 124 -17.62 12.21 -51.14
C GLU A 124 -16.42 13.04 -51.64
N ILE A 125 -15.25 12.41 -51.69
CA ILE A 125 -14.03 13.00 -52.22
C ILE A 125 -13.74 12.30 -53.56
N GLY A 126 -13.75 13.08 -54.62
CA GLY A 126 -13.39 12.55 -55.96
C GLY A 126 -11.95 11.93 -55.99
N PRO A 127 -11.66 11.16 -57.01
CA PRO A 127 -10.36 10.48 -57.13
C PRO A 127 -9.24 11.51 -57.07
N ARG A 128 -8.22 11.18 -56.24
CA ARG A 128 -7.03 12.01 -56.08
C ARG A 128 -5.81 11.17 -56.41
N TYR A 129 -4.86 11.77 -57.07
CA TYR A 129 -3.55 11.17 -57.23
C TYR A 129 -2.78 11.36 -55.90
N VAL A 130 -2.29 10.28 -55.36
CA VAL A 130 -1.46 10.28 -54.15
C VAL A 130 -0.13 9.61 -54.44
N ALA A 131 0.94 10.21 -53.97
CA ALA A 131 2.24 9.58 -53.94
C ALA A 131 2.42 8.91 -52.58
N SER A 132 2.91 7.68 -52.52
CA SER A 132 3.19 6.96 -51.30
C SER A 132 4.53 6.27 -51.37
N VAL A 133 5.26 6.31 -50.26
CA VAL A 133 6.47 5.55 -50.07
C VAL A 133 6.31 4.63 -48.85
N ARG A 134 6.74 3.38 -49.00
CA ARG A 134 6.67 2.40 -47.92
C ARG A 134 8.05 1.79 -47.71
N ALA A 135 8.54 1.86 -46.47
CA ALA A 135 9.77 1.21 -46.05
C ALA A 135 9.66 0.74 -44.58
N ILE A 136 10.51 -0.18 -44.19
CA ILE A 136 10.68 -0.57 -42.79
C ILE A 136 11.67 0.39 -42.17
N LEU A 137 11.27 1.06 -41.07
CA LEU A 137 12.09 1.99 -40.34
C LEU A 137 12.57 1.34 -39.03
N GLU A 138 13.83 1.59 -38.67
CA GLU A 138 14.45 1.12 -37.41
C GLU A 138 13.92 1.87 -36.19
N GLY A 139 13.17 2.97 -36.37
CA GLY A 139 12.54 3.76 -35.33
C GLY A 139 11.92 5.07 -35.85
N TYR A 140 11.08 5.71 -35.06
CA TYR A 140 10.36 6.95 -35.42
C TYR A 140 11.30 8.12 -35.77
N HIS A 141 12.51 8.16 -35.22
CA HIS A 141 13.48 9.24 -35.46
C HIS A 141 14.05 9.25 -36.89
N VAL A 142 13.83 8.22 -37.69
CA VAL A 142 14.29 8.12 -39.09
C VAL A 142 13.19 8.38 -40.14
N GLU A 143 12.01 8.77 -39.71
CA GLU A 143 10.84 9.08 -40.55
C GLU A 143 11.14 10.16 -41.61
N GLY A 144 12.01 11.14 -41.29
CA GLY A 144 12.44 12.18 -42.22
C GLY A 144 13.06 11.66 -43.53
N ARG A 145 13.62 10.43 -43.56
CA ARG A 145 14.17 9.81 -44.79
C ARG A 145 13.07 9.47 -45.78
N LEU A 146 11.91 9.02 -45.32
CA LEU A 146 10.77 8.73 -46.16
C LEU A 146 10.21 9.99 -46.83
N TRP A 147 10.09 11.05 -46.09
CA TRP A 147 9.66 12.35 -46.61
C TRP A 147 10.61 12.87 -47.66
N HIS A 148 11.91 12.73 -47.47
CA HIS A 148 12.93 13.14 -48.45
C HIS A 148 12.83 12.34 -49.75
N SER A 149 12.63 11.02 -49.68
CA SER A 149 12.42 10.16 -50.83
C SER A 149 11.16 10.53 -51.57
N LEU A 150 10.04 10.75 -50.89
CA LEU A 150 8.77 11.15 -51.46
C LEU A 150 8.88 12.46 -52.24
N MET A 151 9.54 13.46 -51.65
CA MET A 151 9.72 14.77 -52.31
C MET A 151 10.66 14.73 -53.52
N LYS A 152 11.53 13.73 -53.61
CA LYS A 152 12.47 13.56 -54.73
C LYS A 152 11.84 12.93 -55.94
N GLU A 153 10.83 12.06 -55.74
CA GLU A 153 10.12 11.34 -56.83
C GLU A 153 8.87 12.08 -57.32
N THR A 154 8.42 13.10 -56.63
CA THR A 154 7.20 13.88 -56.99
C THR A 154 7.53 15.18 -57.74
N LYS A 155 8.77 15.34 -58.24
CA LYS A 155 9.14 16.37 -59.21
C LYS A 155 9.07 15.73 -60.62
#